data_2d0a4709deedd6ac614f3c6baf058794
#
_entry.id   2d0a4709deedd6ac614f3c6baf058794
#
_cell.length_a   1.000
_cell.length_b   1.000
_cell.length_c   1.000
_cell.angle_alpha   90.00
_cell.angle_beta   90.00
_cell.angle_gamma   90.00
#
_symmetry.space_group_name_H-M   'P 1'
#
loop_
_entity.id
_entity.type
_entity.pdbx_description
1 polymer ?
#
loop_
_entity_poly.entity_id
_entity_poly.type
_entity_poly.pdbx_seq_one_letter_code
_entity_poly.pdbx_strand_id
1 'polypeptide(L)'
;TSEKMALGHYLDGAVTTIVGTHTHVPTSDAKIINKGTAYQTDLGMCGDYDSVIGMNKENSIKKFKKDPTAESHYPANGQASISGVIVEADDQTGLAKTINQIIVGGNLKQKIWNGWTFTLGRY
;
A
#
# COMPACT_ATOMS: atom_id res chain seq x y z
N THR A 1 -11.40 -3.13 8.24
CA THR A 1 -11.07 -1.68 8.10
C THR A 1 -11.34 -0.92 9.39
N SER A 2 -12.52 -1.06 9.97
CA SER A 2 -12.87 -0.37 11.24
C SER A 2 -11.90 -0.70 12.38
N GLU A 3 -11.49 -1.94 12.51
CA GLU A 3 -10.51 -2.37 13.53
C GLU A 3 -9.14 -1.74 13.29
N LYS A 4 -8.68 -1.65 12.04
CA LYS A 4 -7.43 -0.98 11.70
C LYS A 4 -7.48 0.51 12.05
N MET A 5 -8.58 1.18 11.73
CA MET A 5 -8.78 2.60 12.06
C MET A 5 -8.86 2.82 13.56
N ALA A 6 -9.58 1.96 14.29
CA ALA A 6 -9.67 2.02 15.75
C ALA A 6 -8.29 1.85 16.41
N LEU A 7 -7.49 0.89 15.93
CA LEU A 7 -6.11 0.72 16.39
C LEU A 7 -5.25 1.95 16.11
N GLY A 8 -5.41 2.55 14.93
CA GLY A 8 -4.72 3.80 14.56
C GLY A 8 -5.00 4.92 15.54
N HIS A 9 -6.26 5.15 15.87
CA HIS A 9 -6.65 6.17 16.84
C HIS A 9 -6.22 5.83 18.27
N TYR A 10 -6.28 4.55 18.64
CA TYR A 10 -5.86 4.11 19.98
C TYR A 10 -4.37 4.35 20.23
N LEU A 11 -3.53 4.09 19.23
CA LEU A 11 -2.07 4.23 19.34
C LEU A 11 -1.56 5.60 18.87
N ASP A 12 -2.45 6.53 18.49
CA ASP A 12 -2.07 7.85 17.99
C ASP A 12 -1.22 8.62 19.02
N GLY A 13 -0.05 9.05 18.59
CA GLY A 13 0.95 9.70 19.42
C GLY A 13 1.87 8.76 20.21
N ALA A 14 1.56 7.47 20.25
CA ALA A 14 2.39 6.47 20.94
C ALA A 14 3.38 5.77 20.01
N VAL A 15 3.12 5.79 18.70
CA VAL A 15 3.97 5.17 17.67
C VAL A 15 4.14 6.12 16.48
N THR A 16 5.21 5.94 15.72
CA THR A 16 5.51 6.78 14.54
C THR A 16 4.52 6.52 13.41
N THR A 17 4.23 5.25 13.13
CA THR A 17 3.48 4.86 11.94
C THR A 17 2.67 3.59 12.21
N ILE A 18 1.45 3.57 11.67
CA ILE A 18 0.62 2.36 11.59
C ILE A 18 0.18 2.20 10.13
N VAL A 19 0.49 1.06 9.56
CA VAL A 19 0.08 0.70 8.20
C VAL A 19 -0.54 -0.68 8.19
N GLY A 20 -1.56 -0.84 7.37
CA GLY A 20 -2.23 -2.12 7.18
C GLY A 20 -1.91 -2.76 5.83
N THR A 21 -2.25 -4.03 5.74
CA THR A 21 -2.23 -4.83 4.53
C THR A 21 -3.48 -5.70 4.50
N HIS A 22 -3.61 -6.60 3.58
CA HIS A 22 -4.65 -7.63 3.44
C HIS A 22 -5.56 -7.45 2.22
N THR A 23 -6.02 -6.25 1.91
CA THR A 23 -6.96 -6.07 0.78
C THR A 23 -6.31 -6.24 -0.58
N HIS A 24 -4.98 -6.20 -0.65
CA HIS A 24 -4.16 -6.25 -1.85
C HIS A 24 -4.27 -5.00 -2.74
N VAL A 25 -5.02 -3.99 -2.31
CA VAL A 25 -5.13 -2.71 -3.02
C VAL A 25 -4.77 -1.55 -2.10
N PRO A 26 -4.06 -0.53 -2.59
CA PRO A 26 -3.71 0.61 -1.76
C PRO A 26 -4.94 1.47 -1.49
N THR A 27 -5.14 1.83 -0.23
CA THR A 27 -6.20 2.76 0.15
C THR A 27 -5.74 4.21 0.02
N SER A 28 -6.68 5.13 -0.14
CA SER A 28 -6.39 6.55 -0.38
C SER A 28 -6.37 7.40 0.90
N ASP A 29 -6.28 6.76 2.08
CA ASP A 29 -6.43 7.42 3.38
C ASP A 29 -5.10 7.69 4.11
N ALA A 30 -3.99 7.77 3.38
CA ALA A 30 -2.71 8.15 3.96
C ALA A 30 -2.80 9.52 4.63
N LYS A 31 -2.52 9.59 5.91
CA LYS A 31 -2.64 10.82 6.72
C LYS A 31 -1.78 10.75 7.98
N ILE A 32 -1.54 11.91 8.59
CA ILE A 32 -1.05 12.00 9.95
C ILE A 32 -2.24 12.25 10.87
N ILE A 33 -2.42 11.40 11.87
CA ILE A 33 -3.48 11.54 12.87
C ILE A 33 -3.12 12.66 13.84
N ASN A 34 -4.09 13.14 14.62
CA ASN A 34 -4.01 14.40 15.39
C ASN A 34 -2.85 14.49 16.38
N LYS A 35 -2.37 13.36 16.90
CA LYS A 35 -1.24 13.33 17.86
C LYS A 35 0.10 12.98 17.21
N GLY A 36 0.15 12.84 15.88
CA GLY A 36 1.39 12.73 15.12
C GLY A 36 1.75 11.33 14.63
N THR A 37 0.86 10.35 14.68
CA THR A 37 1.07 9.03 14.09
C THR A 37 0.68 9.05 12.60
N ALA A 38 1.57 8.63 11.73
CA ALA A 38 1.26 8.40 10.31
C ALA A 38 0.40 7.15 10.16
N TYR A 39 -0.60 7.19 9.28
CA TYR A 39 -1.56 6.10 9.14
C TYR A 39 -1.98 5.88 7.69
N GLN A 40 -2.06 4.62 7.29
CA GLN A 40 -2.76 4.19 6.08
C GLN A 40 -3.40 2.82 6.30
N THR A 41 -4.67 2.67 5.92
CA THR A 41 -5.45 1.44 6.12
C THR A 41 -4.84 0.24 5.40
N ASP A 42 -4.41 0.42 4.15
CA ASP A 42 -3.78 -0.67 3.38
C ASP A 42 -2.75 -0.10 2.40
N LEU A 43 -1.55 -0.65 2.44
CA LEU A 43 -0.47 -0.26 1.52
C LEU A 43 -0.65 -0.84 0.11
N GLY A 44 -1.54 -1.80 -0.05
CA GLY A 44 -1.64 -2.61 -1.25
C GLY A 44 -0.60 -3.72 -1.30
N MET A 45 -0.42 -4.29 -2.46
CA MET A 45 0.58 -5.32 -2.71
C MET A 45 1.72 -4.80 -3.60
N CYS A 46 2.88 -5.42 -3.50
CA CYS A 46 3.91 -5.32 -4.53
C CYS A 46 3.70 -6.48 -5.50
N GLY A 47 3.15 -6.21 -6.68
CA GLY A 47 2.79 -7.25 -7.63
C GLY A 47 2.05 -6.74 -8.86
N ASP A 48 1.56 -7.67 -9.65
CA ASP A 48 0.81 -7.37 -10.86
C ASP A 48 -0.63 -6.98 -10.53
N TYR A 49 -1.00 -5.75 -10.85
CA TYR A 49 -2.37 -5.24 -10.65
C TYR A 49 -3.31 -5.50 -11.83
N ASP A 50 -2.80 -6.02 -12.96
CA ASP A 50 -3.65 -6.60 -14.01
C ASP A 50 -4.01 -8.06 -13.66
N SER A 51 -4.64 -8.22 -12.51
CA SER A 51 -4.90 -9.48 -11.86
C SER A 51 -6.14 -9.39 -10.98
N VAL A 52 -6.52 -10.50 -10.36
CA VAL A 52 -7.50 -10.49 -9.28
C VAL A 52 -6.75 -10.72 -7.97
N ILE A 53 -6.52 -9.65 -7.22
CA ILE A 53 -5.73 -9.65 -5.96
C ILE A 53 -4.35 -10.32 -6.08
N GLY A 54 -3.71 -10.18 -7.23
CA GLY A 54 -2.42 -10.81 -7.52
C GLY A 54 -2.49 -12.17 -8.18
N MET A 55 -3.69 -12.76 -8.33
CA MET A 55 -3.89 -14.05 -8.98
C MET A 55 -4.24 -13.89 -10.46
N ASN A 56 -3.91 -14.90 -11.25
CA ASN A 56 -4.23 -14.90 -12.68
C ASN A 56 -5.71 -14.59 -12.92
N LYS A 57 -5.98 -13.57 -13.74
CA LYS A 57 -7.35 -13.02 -13.90
C LYS A 57 -8.26 -13.96 -14.70
N GLU A 58 -7.74 -14.63 -15.72
CA GLU A 58 -8.52 -15.54 -16.54
C GLU A 58 -9.03 -16.73 -15.72
N ASN A 59 -8.14 -17.31 -14.91
CA ASN A 59 -8.54 -18.40 -14.01
C ASN A 59 -9.49 -17.92 -12.90
N SER A 60 -9.27 -16.74 -12.38
CA SER A 60 -10.15 -16.13 -11.37
C SER A 60 -11.56 -15.88 -11.92
N ILE A 61 -11.67 -15.44 -13.18
CA ILE A 61 -12.94 -15.28 -13.87
C ILE A 61 -13.65 -16.64 -14.03
N LYS A 62 -12.91 -17.69 -14.44
CA LYS A 62 -13.46 -19.04 -14.51
C LYS A 62 -14.04 -19.49 -13.16
N LYS A 63 -13.29 -19.28 -12.07
CA LYS A 63 -13.77 -19.61 -10.72
C LYS A 63 -15.03 -18.84 -10.35
N PHE A 64 -15.06 -17.54 -10.63
CA PHE A 64 -16.22 -16.70 -10.38
C PHE A 64 -17.47 -17.20 -11.14
N LYS A 65 -17.27 -17.65 -12.38
CA LYS A 65 -18.34 -18.23 -13.25
C LYS A 65 -18.68 -19.68 -12.90
N LYS A 66 -17.98 -20.31 -11.94
CA LYS A 66 -18.10 -21.73 -11.61
C LYS A 66 -17.82 -22.65 -12.79
N ASP A 67 -16.90 -22.25 -13.66
CA ASP A 67 -16.44 -23.06 -14.80
C ASP A 67 -15.68 -24.29 -14.29
N PRO A 68 -16.06 -25.53 -14.72
CA PRO A 68 -15.39 -26.75 -14.27
C PRO A 68 -13.94 -26.86 -14.72
N THR A 69 -13.49 -26.04 -15.70
CA THR A 69 -12.09 -25.99 -16.15
C THR A 69 -11.22 -25.07 -15.30
N ALA A 70 -11.77 -24.41 -14.27
CA ALA A 70 -11.01 -23.57 -13.38
C ALA A 70 -10.02 -24.39 -12.54
N GLU A 71 -8.78 -23.90 -12.48
CA GLU A 71 -7.69 -24.52 -11.74
C GLU A 71 -7.58 -23.94 -10.32
N SER A 72 -6.66 -24.47 -9.52
CA SER A 72 -6.26 -23.83 -8.27
C SER A 72 -5.71 -22.41 -8.54
N HIS A 73 -5.87 -21.49 -7.58
CA HIS A 73 -5.35 -20.15 -7.75
C HIS A 73 -3.82 -20.17 -7.93
N TYR A 74 -3.32 -19.41 -8.88
CA TYR A 74 -1.89 -19.21 -9.12
C TYR A 74 -1.61 -17.72 -9.39
N PRO A 75 -0.40 -17.23 -9.05
CA PRO A 75 -0.05 -15.82 -9.19
C PRO A 75 -0.11 -15.35 -10.65
N ALA A 76 -0.51 -14.10 -10.84
CA ALA A 76 -0.26 -13.38 -12.08
C ALA A 76 1.25 -13.12 -12.23
N ASN A 77 1.73 -13.05 -13.47
CA ASN A 77 3.15 -12.92 -13.79
C ASN A 77 3.46 -11.72 -14.70
N GLY A 78 2.55 -10.78 -14.79
CA GLY A 78 2.73 -9.57 -15.56
C GLY A 78 3.62 -8.54 -14.84
N GLN A 79 3.56 -7.32 -15.33
CA GLN A 79 4.38 -6.21 -14.84
C GLN A 79 3.95 -5.80 -13.44
N ALA A 80 4.88 -5.83 -12.49
CA ALA A 80 4.59 -5.52 -11.09
C ALA A 80 4.65 -4.02 -10.79
N SER A 81 3.78 -3.57 -9.88
CA SER A 81 3.88 -2.28 -9.21
C SER A 81 4.49 -2.44 -7.83
N ILE A 82 5.31 -1.48 -7.41
CA ILE A 82 5.69 -1.29 -6.01
C ILE A 82 4.68 -0.33 -5.40
N SER A 83 4.05 -0.72 -4.30
CA SER A 83 3.11 0.12 -3.56
C SER A 83 3.51 0.22 -2.10
N GLY A 84 3.50 1.42 -1.54
CA GLY A 84 3.91 1.65 -0.17
C GLY A 84 3.79 3.12 0.25
N VAL A 85 4.44 3.46 1.34
CA VAL A 85 4.54 4.84 1.85
C VAL A 85 5.96 5.17 2.25
N ILE A 86 6.28 6.47 2.19
CA ILE A 86 7.47 7.06 2.80
C ILE A 86 7.01 7.94 3.94
N VAL A 87 7.56 7.71 5.12
CA VAL A 87 7.26 8.49 6.33
C VAL A 87 8.54 9.16 6.80
N GLU A 88 8.49 10.47 6.99
CA GLU A 88 9.54 11.22 7.66
C GLU A 88 9.15 11.43 9.12
N ALA A 89 10.02 11.07 10.03
CA ALA A 89 9.79 11.21 11.46
C ALA A 89 10.74 12.23 12.08
N ASP A 90 10.32 12.85 13.18
CA ASP A 90 11.16 13.67 14.03
C ASP A 90 12.02 12.77 14.92
N ASP A 91 13.34 12.94 14.86
CA ASP A 91 14.30 12.12 15.61
C ASP A 91 14.19 12.30 17.14
N GLN A 92 13.70 13.44 17.59
CA GLN A 92 13.58 13.75 19.04
C GLN A 92 12.29 13.22 19.62
N THR A 93 11.17 13.37 18.90
CA THR A 93 9.84 12.96 19.37
C THR A 93 9.43 11.58 18.92
N GLY A 94 10.01 11.10 17.82
CA GLY A 94 9.59 9.86 17.15
C GLY A 94 8.27 9.97 16.41
N LEU A 95 7.66 11.16 16.35
CA LEU A 95 6.38 11.37 15.66
C LEU A 95 6.59 11.67 14.18
N ALA A 96 5.60 11.33 13.36
CA ALA A 96 5.65 11.55 11.93
C ALA A 96 5.49 13.04 11.59
N LYS A 97 6.32 13.52 10.66
CA LYS A 97 6.22 14.85 10.05
C LYS A 97 5.44 14.81 8.75
N THR A 98 5.70 13.81 7.91
CA THR A 98 5.06 13.63 6.61
C THR A 98 4.78 12.16 6.34
N ILE A 99 3.75 11.91 5.53
CA ILE A 99 3.49 10.60 4.94
C ILE A 99 3.18 10.80 3.45
N ASN A 100 3.86 10.06 2.58
CA ASN A 100 3.66 10.13 1.13
C ASN A 100 3.48 8.73 0.58
N GLN A 101 2.35 8.49 -0.06
CA GLN A 101 2.09 7.26 -0.77
C GLN A 101 2.96 7.19 -2.02
N ILE A 102 3.55 6.03 -2.27
CA ILE A 102 4.29 5.75 -3.51
C ILE A 102 3.65 4.58 -4.24
N ILE A 103 3.54 4.72 -5.57
CA ILE A 103 3.14 3.67 -6.50
C ILE A 103 4.06 3.80 -7.71
N VAL A 104 4.90 2.80 -7.95
CA VAL A 104 5.90 2.82 -9.01
C VAL A 104 5.81 1.56 -9.87
N GLY A 105 5.77 1.75 -11.16
CA GLY A 105 5.69 0.66 -12.15
C GLY A 105 4.30 0.08 -12.34
N GLY A 106 4.19 -0.87 -13.26
CA GLY A 106 2.97 -1.63 -13.52
C GLY A 106 1.80 -0.82 -14.05
N ASN A 107 0.59 -1.26 -13.72
CA ASN A 107 -0.66 -0.78 -14.35
C ASN A 107 -1.41 0.29 -13.54
N LEU A 108 -1.01 0.57 -12.31
CA LEU A 108 -1.65 1.60 -11.50
C LEU A 108 -1.18 3.00 -11.89
N LYS A 109 -2.00 4.00 -11.58
CA LYS A 109 -1.59 5.40 -11.69
C LYS A 109 -0.41 5.64 -10.76
N GLN A 110 0.69 6.15 -11.32
CA GLN A 110 1.92 6.38 -10.57
C GLN A 110 1.76 7.47 -9.51
N LYS A 111 2.36 7.26 -8.34
CA LYS A 111 2.52 8.25 -7.30
C LYS A 111 3.98 8.29 -6.90
N ILE A 112 4.66 9.39 -7.21
CA ILE A 112 6.10 9.56 -6.99
C ILE A 112 6.31 10.60 -5.91
N TRP A 113 7.20 10.27 -4.96
CA TRP A 113 7.62 11.20 -3.94
C TRP A 113 8.78 12.07 -4.46
N ASN A 114 8.59 13.40 -4.49
CA ASN A 114 9.55 14.35 -5.06
C ASN A 114 10.83 14.49 -4.24
N GLY A 115 10.87 14.03 -2.99
CA GLY A 115 12.07 14.01 -2.16
C GLY A 115 13.24 13.21 -2.73
N TRP A 116 12.97 12.24 -3.61
CA TRP A 116 14.00 11.44 -4.28
C TRP A 116 14.90 12.26 -5.21
N THR A 117 14.36 13.30 -5.83
CA THR A 117 15.10 14.14 -6.79
C THR A 117 16.23 14.94 -6.14
N PHE A 118 16.13 15.25 -4.85
CA PHE A 118 17.17 15.97 -4.13
C PHE A 118 18.34 15.07 -3.70
N THR A 119 18.10 13.78 -3.54
CA THR A 119 19.12 12.81 -3.11
C THR A 119 19.95 12.32 -4.30
N LEU A 120 19.36 12.15 -5.47
CA LEU A 120 20.03 11.69 -6.69
C LEU A 120 20.88 12.77 -7.37
N GLY A 121 20.64 14.04 -7.09
CA GLY A 121 21.40 15.16 -7.67
C GLY A 121 22.72 15.50 -6.94
N ARG A 122 23.12 14.73 -5.94
CA ARG A 122 24.34 14.98 -5.14
C ARG A 122 25.44 13.92 -5.28
N TYR A 123 25.30 13.00 -6.22
CA TYR A 123 26.33 11.99 -6.48
C TYR A 123 26.84 12.07 -7.90
#